data_6f4ee338e015932d9327b4149612e346
#
_entry.id   6f4ee338e015932d9327b4149612e346
#
_cell.length_a   1.000
_cell.length_b   1.000
_cell.length_c   1.000
_cell.angle_alpha   90.00
_cell.angle_beta   90.00
_cell.angle_gamma   90.00
#
_symmetry.space_group_name_H-M   'P 1'
#
loop_
_entity.id
_entity.type
_entity.pdbx_description
1 polymer ?
#
loop_
_entity_poly.entity_id
_entity_poly.type
_entity_poly.pdbx_seq_one_letter_code
_entity_poly.pdbx_strand_id
1 'polypeptide(L)'
;MEVTKKPKIKSIPYEEFTDNETLEKLVRELNAGGANVAIGVLDDFIDWGRSNSLWPLTFATSCCGIEFMALGAARYDMARFGFEVARASPRQADMIMVCGTITNKMAPVLKRLYDQMADPKYVIAVGGCAVSGGPFKKSYHVVNGVDKILPSGRTSVSAPEPSCS
;
A
#
# COMPACT_ATOMS: atom_id res chain seq x y z
N MET A 1 -11.25 20.16 -12.37
CA MET A 1 -11.46 18.74 -12.70
C MET A 1 -12.19 18.13 -11.51
N GLU A 2 -13.49 17.90 -11.63
CA GLU A 2 -14.32 17.30 -10.58
C GLU A 2 -13.95 15.83 -10.44
N VAL A 3 -13.50 15.45 -9.25
CA VAL A 3 -13.30 14.05 -8.87
C VAL A 3 -14.68 13.42 -8.73
N THR A 4 -15.08 12.63 -9.70
CA THR A 4 -16.30 11.84 -9.66
C THR A 4 -16.25 10.93 -8.42
N LYS A 5 -17.09 11.25 -7.42
CA LYS A 5 -17.29 10.41 -6.23
C LYS A 5 -17.74 9.02 -6.71
N LYS A 6 -16.88 8.02 -6.50
CA LYS A 6 -17.25 6.61 -6.68
C LYS A 6 -18.51 6.32 -5.83
N PRO A 7 -19.54 5.68 -6.40
CA PRO A 7 -20.68 5.26 -5.61
C PRO A 7 -20.22 4.30 -4.51
N LYS A 8 -20.62 4.55 -3.26
CA LYS A 8 -20.37 3.64 -2.15
C LYS A 8 -21.23 2.38 -2.38
N ILE A 9 -20.61 1.34 -2.92
CA ILE A 9 -21.25 0.01 -2.98
C ILE A 9 -21.28 -0.49 -1.53
N LYS A 10 -22.48 -0.76 -1.00
CA LYS A 10 -22.65 -1.45 0.28
C LYS A 10 -21.98 -2.82 0.14
N SER A 11 -20.98 -3.10 0.97
CA SER A 11 -20.42 -4.43 1.07
C SER A 11 -21.51 -5.40 1.55
N ILE A 12 -21.91 -6.31 0.69
CA ILE A 12 -22.84 -7.39 1.02
C ILE A 12 -22.03 -8.41 1.83
N PRO A 13 -22.48 -8.80 3.04
CA PRO A 13 -21.77 -9.81 3.84
C PRO A 13 -21.74 -11.14 3.07
N TYR A 14 -20.60 -11.82 3.14
CA TYR A 14 -20.30 -13.06 2.41
C TYR A 14 -21.33 -14.18 2.63
N GLU A 15 -22.01 -14.17 3.77
CA GLU A 15 -23.03 -15.16 4.14
C GLU A 15 -24.29 -15.08 3.28
N GLU A 16 -24.60 -13.93 2.69
CA GLU A 16 -25.75 -13.73 1.78
C GLU A 16 -25.51 -14.24 0.35
N PHE A 17 -24.25 -14.60 0.02
CA PHE A 17 -23.87 -15.05 -1.33
C PHE A 17 -24.13 -16.55 -1.59
N THR A 18 -24.59 -17.31 -0.60
CA THR A 18 -24.75 -18.77 -0.72
C THR A 18 -26.13 -19.20 -1.22
N ASP A 19 -27.12 -18.30 -1.28
CA ASP A 19 -28.46 -18.63 -1.70
C ASP A 19 -28.64 -18.38 -3.21
N ASN A 20 -28.93 -19.44 -3.96
CA ASN A 20 -29.17 -19.39 -5.41
C ASN A 20 -30.24 -18.36 -5.82
N GLU A 21 -31.20 -18.08 -4.95
CA GLU A 21 -32.27 -17.13 -5.21
C GLU A 21 -31.81 -15.67 -5.15
N THR A 22 -30.85 -15.37 -4.27
CA THR A 22 -30.20 -14.04 -4.21
C THR A 22 -29.27 -13.83 -5.40
N LEU A 23 -28.58 -14.87 -5.85
CA LEU A 23 -27.77 -14.82 -7.07
C LEU A 23 -28.60 -14.56 -8.32
N GLU A 24 -29.76 -15.22 -8.46
CA GLU A 24 -30.65 -14.97 -9.60
C GLU A 24 -31.26 -13.57 -9.60
N LYS A 25 -31.61 -13.02 -8.41
CA LYS A 25 -32.07 -11.63 -8.28
C LYS A 25 -30.97 -10.65 -8.66
N LEU A 26 -29.74 -10.86 -8.16
CA LEU A 26 -28.58 -10.06 -8.53
C LEU A 26 -28.30 -10.11 -10.03
N VAL A 27 -28.32 -11.30 -10.65
CA VAL A 27 -28.14 -11.45 -12.09
C VAL A 27 -29.24 -10.75 -12.90
N ARG A 28 -30.48 -10.74 -12.43
CA ARG A 28 -31.58 -10.00 -13.07
C ARG A 28 -31.40 -8.48 -12.94
N GLU A 29 -31.00 -8.00 -11.79
CA GLU A 29 -30.67 -6.58 -11.58
C GLU A 29 -29.45 -6.16 -12.38
N LEU A 30 -28.43 -7.04 -12.48
CA LEU A 30 -27.25 -6.87 -13.31
C LEU A 30 -27.59 -6.72 -14.80
N ASN A 31 -28.49 -7.57 -15.31
CA ASN A 31 -28.96 -7.52 -16.70
C ASN A 31 -29.86 -6.31 -16.98
N ALA A 32 -30.58 -5.81 -15.97
CA ALA A 32 -31.42 -4.62 -16.07
C ALA A 32 -30.64 -3.30 -15.97
N GLY A 33 -29.50 -3.32 -15.28
CA GLY A 33 -28.64 -2.13 -15.03
C GLY A 33 -27.56 -1.86 -16.07
N GLY A 34 -27.41 -2.71 -17.08
CA GLY A 34 -26.42 -2.52 -18.15
C GLY A 34 -24.95 -2.75 -17.73
N ALA A 35 -24.03 -2.49 -18.65
CA ALA A 35 -22.59 -2.78 -18.58
C ALA A 35 -21.85 -2.29 -17.33
N ASN A 36 -22.37 -1.28 -16.65
CA ASN A 36 -21.72 -0.65 -15.48
C ASN A 36 -21.59 -1.60 -14.27
N VAL A 37 -22.50 -2.57 -14.12
CA VAL A 37 -22.48 -3.50 -12.98
C VAL A 37 -21.51 -4.65 -13.24
N ALA A 38 -21.42 -5.14 -14.48
CA ALA A 38 -20.43 -6.14 -14.86
C ALA A 38 -18.98 -5.59 -14.70
N ILE A 39 -18.78 -4.31 -15.01
CA ILE A 39 -17.51 -3.61 -14.80
C ILE A 39 -17.19 -3.50 -13.30
N GLY A 40 -18.19 -3.20 -12.44
CA GLY A 40 -17.98 -3.13 -11.00
C GLY A 40 -17.52 -4.44 -10.38
N VAL A 41 -18.09 -5.58 -10.82
CA VAL A 41 -17.66 -6.92 -10.34
C VAL A 41 -16.25 -7.27 -10.82
N LEU A 42 -15.89 -6.89 -12.03
CA LEU A 42 -14.54 -7.09 -12.56
C LEU A 42 -13.51 -6.23 -11.81
N ASP A 43 -13.85 -4.97 -11.48
CA ASP A 43 -12.99 -4.09 -10.70
C ASP A 43 -12.75 -4.66 -9.30
N ASP A 44 -13.78 -5.13 -8.61
CA ASP A 44 -13.67 -5.77 -7.29
C ASP A 44 -12.80 -7.03 -7.34
N PHE A 45 -12.93 -7.84 -8.39
CA PHE A 45 -12.08 -9.03 -8.59
C PHE A 45 -10.62 -8.68 -8.85
N ILE A 46 -10.36 -7.65 -9.64
CA ILE A 46 -9.01 -7.14 -9.90
C ILE A 46 -8.41 -6.57 -8.62
N ASP A 47 -9.17 -5.81 -7.85
CA ASP A 47 -8.71 -5.24 -6.57
C ASP A 47 -8.42 -6.33 -5.53
N TRP A 48 -9.22 -7.39 -5.49
CA TRP A 48 -8.93 -8.58 -4.68
C TRP A 48 -7.64 -9.28 -5.12
N GLY A 49 -7.44 -9.46 -6.41
CA GLY A 49 -6.21 -10.05 -6.96
C GLY A 49 -4.98 -9.22 -6.61
N ARG A 50 -5.07 -7.90 -6.75
CA ARG A 50 -3.99 -6.96 -6.39
C ARG A 50 -3.68 -6.97 -4.89
N SER A 51 -4.70 -7.02 -4.04
CA SER A 51 -4.51 -7.03 -2.58
C SER A 51 -3.74 -8.25 -2.09
N ASN A 52 -3.82 -9.36 -2.82
CA ASN A 52 -3.13 -10.61 -2.50
C ASN A 52 -1.79 -10.78 -3.25
N SER A 53 -1.39 -9.83 -4.10
CA SER A 53 -0.17 -9.91 -4.92
C SER A 53 0.44 -8.53 -5.13
N LEU A 54 0.72 -7.80 -4.03
CA LEU A 54 1.39 -6.50 -4.11
C LEU A 54 2.90 -6.68 -4.27
N TRP A 55 3.47 -5.95 -5.20
CA TRP A 55 4.91 -5.99 -5.47
C TRP A 55 5.60 -4.78 -4.81
N PRO A 56 6.38 -5.01 -3.74
CA PRO A 56 7.05 -3.93 -3.03
C PRO A 56 8.28 -3.40 -3.77
N LEU A 57 8.38 -2.08 -3.84
CA LEU A 57 9.62 -1.38 -4.15
C LEU A 57 10.41 -1.20 -2.85
N THR A 58 11.64 -1.70 -2.82
CA THR A 58 12.53 -1.58 -1.67
C THR A 58 13.19 -0.20 -1.63
N PHE A 59 12.88 0.58 -0.60
CA PHE A 59 13.55 1.84 -0.33
C PHE A 59 14.04 1.86 1.11
N ALA A 60 15.29 1.50 1.30
CA ALA A 60 15.92 1.36 2.60
C ALA A 60 17.10 2.31 2.75
N THR A 61 17.06 3.20 3.74
CA THR A 61 18.07 4.24 3.94
C THR A 61 18.89 4.06 5.23
N SER A 62 18.41 3.26 6.19
CA SER A 62 19.08 3.05 7.48
C SER A 62 18.67 1.73 8.14
N CYS A 63 18.83 1.59 9.45
CA CYS A 63 18.64 0.34 10.18
C CYS A 63 17.27 -0.34 10.00
N CYS A 64 16.20 0.41 9.79
CA CYS A 64 14.89 -0.15 9.47
C CYS A 64 14.88 -0.93 8.14
N GLY A 65 15.86 -0.70 7.26
CA GLY A 65 16.07 -1.50 6.06
C GLY A 65 16.48 -2.94 6.37
N ILE A 66 17.24 -3.16 7.44
CA ILE A 66 17.62 -4.51 7.90
C ILE A 66 16.39 -5.23 8.44
N GLU A 67 15.53 -4.53 9.16
CA GLU A 67 14.25 -5.06 9.63
C GLU A 67 13.35 -5.45 8.47
N PHE A 68 13.32 -4.63 7.42
CA PHE A 68 12.61 -4.96 6.18
C PHE A 68 13.17 -6.24 5.53
N MET A 69 14.50 -6.44 5.51
CA MET A 69 15.10 -7.69 5.05
C MET A 69 14.68 -8.88 5.93
N ALA A 70 14.58 -8.67 7.25
CA ALA A 70 14.13 -9.69 8.17
C ALA A 70 12.66 -10.11 7.94
N LEU A 71 11.81 -9.21 7.47
CA LEU A 71 10.42 -9.52 7.06
C LEU A 71 10.37 -10.47 5.86
N GLY A 72 11.32 -10.38 4.94
CA GLY A 72 11.48 -11.32 3.82
C GLY A 72 12.23 -12.60 4.16
N ALA A 73 12.76 -12.73 5.41
CA ALA A 73 13.50 -13.89 5.84
C ALA A 73 12.56 -15.03 6.30
N ALA A 74 13.11 -16.24 6.42
CA ALA A 74 12.37 -17.47 6.68
C ALA A 74 11.45 -17.45 7.91
N ARG A 75 11.74 -16.61 8.92
CA ARG A 75 10.93 -16.55 10.16
C ARG A 75 9.56 -15.88 9.94
N TYR A 76 9.52 -14.83 9.15
CA TYR A 76 8.30 -14.03 8.93
C TYR A 76 7.71 -14.26 7.56
N ASP A 77 8.55 -14.38 6.56
CA ASP A 77 8.29 -14.72 5.17
C ASP A 77 7.01 -14.06 4.59
N MET A 78 7.17 -12.83 4.12
CA MET A 78 6.09 -12.08 3.47
C MET A 78 5.54 -12.77 2.21
N ALA A 79 6.29 -13.72 1.63
CA ALA A 79 5.89 -14.46 0.46
C ALA A 79 4.56 -15.20 0.65
N ARG A 80 4.31 -15.73 1.85
CA ARG A 80 3.04 -16.39 2.18
C ARG A 80 1.80 -15.49 2.11
N PHE A 81 2.00 -14.16 2.10
CA PHE A 81 0.94 -13.17 1.92
C PHE A 81 0.89 -12.60 0.50
N GLY A 82 1.71 -13.13 -0.42
CA GLY A 82 1.78 -12.67 -1.80
C GLY A 82 2.75 -11.52 -2.08
N PHE A 83 3.58 -11.12 -1.11
CA PHE A 83 4.53 -10.00 -1.23
C PHE A 83 5.98 -10.44 -1.48
N GLU A 84 6.17 -11.53 -2.21
CA GLU A 84 7.51 -12.11 -2.44
C GLU A 84 8.35 -11.26 -3.40
N VAL A 85 7.72 -10.73 -4.43
CA VAL A 85 8.44 -10.16 -5.56
C VAL A 85 8.86 -8.72 -5.28
N ALA A 86 10.03 -8.54 -4.66
CA ALA A 86 10.66 -7.23 -4.51
C ALA A 86 11.16 -6.72 -5.87
N ARG A 87 10.69 -5.57 -6.31
CA ARG A 87 11.10 -4.93 -7.57
C ARG A 87 12.04 -3.78 -7.33
N ALA A 88 13.11 -3.70 -8.14
CA ALA A 88 14.02 -2.56 -8.16
C ALA A 88 13.52 -1.43 -9.08
N SER A 89 12.58 -1.73 -9.99
CA SER A 89 12.01 -0.74 -10.90
C SER A 89 10.70 -0.18 -10.35
N PRO A 90 10.59 1.16 -10.18
CA PRO A 90 9.35 1.78 -9.69
C PRO A 90 8.14 1.52 -10.60
N ARG A 91 8.36 1.38 -11.91
CA ARG A 91 7.28 1.14 -12.88
C ARG A 91 6.63 -0.23 -12.76
N GLN A 92 7.29 -1.17 -12.10
CA GLN A 92 6.82 -2.55 -11.90
C GLN A 92 6.35 -2.79 -10.47
N ALA A 93 6.41 -1.78 -9.61
CA ALA A 93 6.04 -1.90 -8.21
C ALA A 93 4.69 -1.23 -7.95
N ASP A 94 3.86 -1.87 -7.12
CA ASP A 94 2.56 -1.36 -6.71
C ASP A 94 2.63 -0.61 -5.38
N MET A 95 3.62 -0.93 -4.56
CA MET A 95 3.80 -0.40 -3.22
C MET A 95 5.24 0.00 -2.97
N ILE A 96 5.47 1.15 -2.33
CA ILE A 96 6.78 1.55 -1.85
C ILE A 96 6.85 1.43 -0.32
N MET A 97 7.82 0.66 0.18
CA MET A 97 8.13 0.58 1.60
C MET A 97 9.31 1.48 1.94
N VAL A 98 9.01 2.59 2.61
CA VAL A 98 10.02 3.57 2.99
C VAL A 98 10.56 3.22 4.38
N CYS A 99 11.77 2.67 4.42
CA CYS A 99 12.38 2.16 5.63
C CYS A 99 13.56 3.04 6.05
N GLY A 100 13.44 3.71 7.20
CA GLY A 100 14.55 4.44 7.82
C GLY A 100 14.48 5.96 7.69
N THR A 101 15.60 6.60 7.98
CA THR A 101 15.71 8.07 8.04
C THR A 101 15.76 8.67 6.63
N ILE A 102 14.94 9.68 6.39
CA ILE A 102 14.93 10.42 5.13
C ILE A 102 15.57 11.77 5.34
N THR A 103 16.64 12.02 4.62
CA THR A 103 17.30 13.33 4.62
C THR A 103 16.66 14.26 3.60
N ASN A 104 16.82 15.58 3.82
CA ASN A 104 16.33 16.59 2.88
C ASN A 104 16.89 16.40 1.46
N LYS A 105 18.10 15.83 1.33
CA LYS A 105 18.70 15.51 0.03
C LYS A 105 18.05 14.30 -0.66
N MET A 106 17.55 13.35 0.13
CA MET A 106 16.88 12.15 -0.40
C MET A 106 15.38 12.37 -0.67
N ALA A 107 14.77 13.36 -0.07
CA ALA A 107 13.35 13.65 -0.26
C ALA A 107 12.94 13.86 -1.73
N PRO A 108 13.68 14.61 -2.57
CA PRO A 108 13.37 14.75 -4.00
C PRO A 108 13.49 13.44 -4.78
N VAL A 109 14.44 12.58 -4.38
CA VAL A 109 14.64 11.26 -5.00
C VAL A 109 13.45 10.36 -4.71
N LEU A 110 13.03 10.31 -3.45
CA LEU A 110 11.86 9.55 -3.02
C LEU A 110 10.59 9.99 -3.76
N LYS A 111 10.39 11.29 -3.92
CA LYS A 111 9.26 11.83 -4.68
C LYS A 111 9.31 11.39 -6.15
N ARG A 112 10.46 11.44 -6.80
CA ARG A 112 10.62 10.97 -8.19
C ARG A 112 10.31 9.49 -8.35
N LEU A 113 10.74 8.66 -7.39
CA LEU A 113 10.43 7.24 -7.40
C LEU A 113 8.92 7.00 -7.30
N TYR A 114 8.26 7.74 -6.41
CA TYR A 114 6.81 7.67 -6.26
C TYR A 114 6.07 8.12 -7.53
N ASP A 115 6.51 9.21 -8.16
CA ASP A 115 5.89 9.72 -9.40
C ASP A 115 6.06 8.76 -10.58
N GLN A 116 7.09 7.90 -10.56
CA GLN A 116 7.34 6.88 -11.57
C GLN A 116 6.54 5.59 -11.36
N MET A 117 5.92 5.39 -10.21
CA MET A 117 5.08 4.24 -9.95
C MET A 117 3.74 4.35 -10.67
N ALA A 118 3.21 3.21 -11.13
CA ALA A 118 1.89 3.12 -11.73
C ALA A 118 0.78 3.30 -10.68
N ASP A 119 -0.36 3.84 -11.09
CA ASP A 119 -1.55 3.89 -10.23
C ASP A 119 -2.37 2.59 -10.34
N PRO A 120 -2.97 2.09 -9.27
CA PRO A 120 -2.93 2.56 -7.88
C PRO A 120 -1.61 2.24 -7.19
N LYS A 121 -1.08 3.18 -6.43
CA LYS A 121 0.20 3.05 -5.70
C LYS A 121 0.02 3.29 -4.22
N TYR A 122 0.73 2.51 -3.42
CA TYR A 122 0.64 2.53 -1.96
C TYR A 122 1.99 2.90 -1.34
N VAL A 123 1.94 3.64 -0.23
CA VAL A 123 3.13 4.06 0.51
C VAL A 123 3.03 3.56 1.94
N ILE A 124 4.02 2.79 2.39
CA ILE A 124 4.14 2.33 3.76
C ILE A 124 5.41 2.92 4.37
N ALA A 125 5.26 3.71 5.44
CA ALA A 125 6.36 4.19 6.24
C ALA A 125 6.71 3.15 7.33
N VAL A 126 7.95 2.67 7.33
CA VAL A 126 8.42 1.65 8.26
C VAL A 126 9.47 2.24 9.19
N GLY A 127 9.19 2.15 10.48
CA GLY A 127 10.05 2.61 11.56
C GLY A 127 9.84 4.05 11.98
N GLY A 128 10.20 4.37 13.22
CA GLY A 128 9.97 5.67 13.84
C GLY A 128 10.61 6.85 13.08
N CYS A 129 11.75 6.61 12.42
CA CYS A 129 12.41 7.63 11.61
C CYS A 129 11.59 8.02 10.37
N ALA A 130 10.98 7.06 9.69
CA ALA A 130 10.14 7.32 8.53
C ALA A 130 8.79 7.95 8.92
N VAL A 131 8.23 7.56 10.06
CA VAL A 131 6.91 8.02 10.52
C VAL A 131 6.96 9.44 11.08
N SER A 132 7.95 9.76 11.94
CA SER A 132 7.99 11.01 12.68
C SER A 132 9.36 11.68 12.78
N GLY A 133 10.37 11.12 12.14
CA GLY A 133 11.77 11.52 12.28
C GLY A 133 12.50 10.81 13.42
N GLY A 134 11.80 10.10 14.31
CA GLY A 134 12.36 9.32 15.41
C GLY A 134 13.37 10.09 16.28
N PRO A 135 14.51 9.47 16.62
CA PRO A 135 15.56 10.11 17.41
C PRO A 135 16.15 11.37 16.77
N PHE A 136 16.04 11.47 15.44
CA PHE A 136 16.59 12.57 14.64
C PHE A 136 15.60 13.69 14.34
N LYS A 137 14.45 13.72 14.99
CA LYS A 137 13.38 14.70 14.75
C LYS A 137 13.84 16.16 14.87
N LYS A 138 14.83 16.44 15.73
CA LYS A 138 15.38 17.79 15.91
C LYS A 138 16.52 18.15 14.95
N SER A 139 16.90 17.22 14.07
CA SER A 139 17.97 17.44 13.11
C SER A 139 17.51 18.31 11.95
N TYR A 140 18.30 19.29 11.56
CA TYR A 140 18.01 20.17 10.43
C TYR A 140 18.12 19.46 9.05
N HIS A 141 18.77 18.31 9.00
CA HIS A 141 18.93 17.53 7.77
C HIS A 141 17.82 16.50 7.53
N VAL A 142 17.03 16.16 8.51
CA VAL A 142 16.07 15.07 8.47
C VAL A 142 14.66 15.58 8.27
N VAL A 143 13.93 14.94 7.38
CA VAL A 143 12.51 15.19 7.18
C VAL A 143 11.73 14.45 8.26
N ASN A 144 10.91 15.18 9.00
CA ASN A 144 10.11 14.64 10.10
C ASN A 144 8.80 14.00 9.58
N GLY A 145 8.92 12.85 8.95
CA GLY A 145 7.79 12.09 8.43
C GLY A 145 7.70 12.06 6.91
N VAL A 146 7.38 10.88 6.37
CA VAL A 146 7.17 10.64 4.93
C VAL A 146 5.93 11.36 4.41
N ASP A 147 4.93 11.57 5.28
CA ASP A 147 3.69 12.28 5.02
C ASP A 147 3.88 13.71 4.50
N LYS A 148 5.02 14.33 4.82
CA LYS A 148 5.38 15.66 4.31
C LYS A 148 5.92 15.66 2.88
N ILE A 149 6.33 14.52 2.38
CA ILE A 149 6.93 14.37 1.04
C ILE A 149 5.94 13.71 0.08
N LEU A 150 5.30 12.64 0.55
CA LEU A 150 4.39 11.81 -0.23
C LEU A 150 2.99 11.86 0.35
N PRO A 151 1.95 11.81 -0.47
CA PRO A 151 0.60 11.60 0.00
C PRO A 151 0.52 10.18 0.60
N SER A 152 0.82 10.06 1.89
CA SER A 152 0.69 8.80 2.62
C SER A 152 -0.80 8.50 2.80
N GLY A 153 -1.34 7.64 1.94
CA GLY A 153 -2.63 7.01 2.19
C GLY A 153 -2.53 6.05 3.37
N ARG A 154 -2.81 6.57 4.56
CA ARG A 154 -3.28 5.88 5.79
C ARG A 154 -2.66 4.55 6.24
N THR A 155 -1.41 4.26 5.98
CA THR A 155 -0.79 3.11 6.65
C THR A 155 0.56 3.48 7.23
N SER A 156 0.54 4.14 8.39
CA SER A 156 1.69 4.19 9.27
C SER A 156 1.72 2.89 10.08
N VAL A 157 2.46 1.90 9.62
CA VAL A 157 2.82 0.79 10.48
C VAL A 157 3.97 1.25 11.36
N SER A 158 3.66 1.70 12.57
CA SER A 158 4.65 1.91 13.59
C SER A 158 5.08 0.52 14.08
N ALA A 159 6.24 0.06 13.65
CA ALA A 159 6.92 -1.02 14.37
C ALA A 159 7.19 -0.52 15.80
N PRO A 160 7.00 -1.34 16.86
CA PRO A 160 7.39 -0.97 18.21
C PRO A 160 8.86 -0.59 18.21
N GLU A 161 9.20 0.55 18.80
CA GLU A 161 10.58 1.00 18.90
C GLU A 161 11.39 -0.08 19.62
N PRO A 162 12.48 -0.59 19.02
CA PRO A 162 13.43 -1.34 19.80
C PRO A 162 13.97 -0.39 20.86
N SER A 163 13.70 -0.68 22.12
CA SER A 163 14.32 0.00 23.25
C SER A 163 15.83 -0.18 23.15
N CYS A 164 16.53 0.78 22.58
CA CYS A 164 17.95 0.89 22.70
C CYS A 164 18.25 1.31 24.15
N SER A 165 18.47 0.33 25.01
CA SER A 165 19.15 0.48 26.30
C SER A 165 20.66 0.34 26.11
#